data_86ec0f71bed4570e90c76ea4015a2f6c
#
_entry.id   86ec0f71bed4570e90c76ea4015a2f6c
#
_cell.length_a   1.000
_cell.length_b   1.000
_cell.length_c   1.000
_cell.angle_alpha   90.00
_cell.angle_beta   90.00
_cell.angle_gamma   90.00
#
_symmetry.space_group_name_H-M   'P 1'
#
loop_
_entity.id
_entity.type
_entity.pdbx_description
1 polymer ?
#
loop_
_entity_poly.entity_id
_entity_poly.type
_entity_poly.pdbx_seq_one_letter_code
_entity_poly.pdbx_strand_id
1 'polypeptide(L)'
;MIDKTAIINSKAKLEKNVQVGPYCVIGPNVEIGENTIIQSHVNISGNVKIGKGNKIYPFVSINDPQDLKYAGEPTNLIIGDNNKIREYVTINPGTVGGGGKTVIGDKCLFMISSHIAHDCQVGSNVIIANNVPLGGHAIIEDNVVIGGNSAVQQFTRIGKMAMIGGMTGVLHDVIPYGLSTGNRNSLQGLNLIGLRRAKFENKDILGLSLSLIHI
;
A
#
# COMPACT_ATOMS: atom_id res chain seq x y z
N MET A 1 -23.58 -9.66 -1.40
CA MET A 1 -24.23 -9.89 -2.73
C MET A 1 -23.14 -10.19 -3.74
N ILE A 2 -23.27 -11.27 -4.51
CA ILE A 2 -22.28 -11.67 -5.52
C ILE A 2 -22.95 -11.55 -6.88
N ASP A 3 -22.30 -10.85 -7.82
CA ASP A 3 -22.82 -10.75 -9.19
C ASP A 3 -22.68 -12.09 -9.92
N LYS A 4 -23.67 -12.41 -10.78
CA LYS A 4 -23.72 -13.67 -11.52
C LYS A 4 -22.61 -13.86 -12.55
N THR A 5 -21.97 -12.79 -12.98
CA THR A 5 -20.84 -12.80 -13.93
C THR A 5 -19.48 -12.93 -13.24
N ALA A 6 -19.42 -12.87 -11.92
CA ALA A 6 -18.18 -13.06 -11.18
C ALA A 6 -17.76 -14.54 -11.20
N ILE A 7 -16.47 -14.79 -11.40
CA ILE A 7 -15.86 -16.12 -11.38
C ILE A 7 -15.14 -16.28 -10.04
N ILE A 8 -15.76 -17.02 -9.13
CA ILE A 8 -15.20 -17.26 -7.80
C ILE A 8 -14.89 -18.74 -7.65
N ASN A 9 -13.62 -19.06 -7.33
CA ASN A 9 -13.24 -20.44 -7.08
C ASN A 9 -13.94 -20.98 -5.83
N SER A 10 -14.42 -22.21 -5.88
CA SER A 10 -15.15 -22.85 -4.76
C SER A 10 -14.34 -23.01 -3.46
N LYS A 11 -13.01 -22.90 -3.52
CA LYS A 11 -12.11 -22.92 -2.36
C LYS A 11 -11.88 -21.55 -1.74
N ALA A 12 -12.25 -20.46 -2.43
CA ALA A 12 -12.15 -19.11 -1.89
C ALA A 12 -13.05 -18.96 -0.65
N LYS A 13 -12.55 -18.22 0.35
CA LYS A 13 -13.28 -17.97 1.59
C LYS A 13 -13.75 -16.52 1.61
N LEU A 14 -15.05 -16.32 1.51
CA LEU A 14 -15.68 -15.01 1.62
C LEU A 14 -16.50 -14.97 2.93
N GLU A 15 -16.15 -14.01 3.78
CA GLU A 15 -16.85 -13.79 5.06
C GLU A 15 -18.22 -13.09 4.85
N LYS A 16 -18.92 -12.82 5.96
CA LYS A 16 -20.27 -12.23 5.91
C LYS A 16 -20.27 -10.88 5.20
N ASN A 17 -21.35 -10.62 4.47
CA ASN A 17 -21.62 -9.35 3.77
C ASN A 17 -20.56 -8.91 2.75
N VAL A 18 -19.68 -9.80 2.30
CA VAL A 18 -18.80 -9.53 1.19
C VAL A 18 -19.64 -9.31 -0.07
N GLN A 19 -19.31 -8.25 -0.81
CA GLN A 19 -19.95 -7.92 -2.08
C GLN A 19 -18.92 -8.07 -3.20
N VAL A 20 -19.33 -8.73 -4.28
CA VAL A 20 -18.47 -8.92 -5.47
C VAL A 20 -19.24 -8.48 -6.69
N GLY A 21 -18.70 -7.48 -7.38
CA GLY A 21 -19.26 -6.91 -8.58
C GLY A 21 -19.04 -7.77 -9.83
N PRO A 22 -19.55 -7.31 -10.99
CA PRO A 22 -19.49 -8.08 -12.22
C PRO A 22 -18.07 -8.26 -12.75
N TYR A 23 -17.87 -9.40 -13.44
CA TYR A 23 -16.62 -9.75 -14.11
C TYR A 23 -15.37 -9.79 -13.22
N CYS A 24 -15.55 -10.00 -11.91
CA CYS A 24 -14.44 -10.25 -10.99
C CYS A 24 -13.97 -11.70 -11.12
N VAL A 25 -12.65 -11.91 -10.92
CA VAL A 25 -12.04 -13.25 -10.84
C VAL A 25 -11.37 -13.41 -9.47
N ILE A 26 -11.76 -14.43 -8.71
CA ILE A 26 -11.23 -14.71 -7.37
C ILE A 26 -10.70 -16.14 -7.32
N GLY A 27 -9.41 -16.27 -7.05
CA GLY A 27 -8.66 -17.53 -7.02
C GLY A 27 -8.93 -18.40 -5.78
N PRO A 28 -8.40 -19.64 -5.77
CA PRO A 28 -8.72 -20.65 -4.76
C PRO A 28 -8.20 -20.37 -3.35
N ASN A 29 -7.07 -19.69 -3.23
CA ASN A 29 -6.41 -19.46 -1.94
C ASN A 29 -6.62 -18.02 -1.44
N VAL A 30 -7.77 -17.43 -1.79
CA VAL A 30 -8.15 -16.06 -1.42
C VAL A 30 -9.10 -16.09 -0.24
N GLU A 31 -8.76 -15.34 0.80
CA GLU A 31 -9.61 -15.12 1.98
C GLU A 31 -10.00 -13.64 2.06
N ILE A 32 -11.29 -13.33 2.17
CA ILE A 32 -11.81 -11.96 2.17
C ILE A 32 -12.68 -11.74 3.40
N GLY A 33 -12.29 -10.79 4.24
CA GLY A 33 -12.96 -10.44 5.49
C GLY A 33 -14.30 -9.72 5.31
N GLU A 34 -15.06 -9.68 6.38
CA GLU A 34 -16.43 -9.19 6.44
C GLU A 34 -16.60 -7.78 5.86
N ASN A 35 -17.76 -7.51 5.26
CA ASN A 35 -18.17 -6.19 4.76
C ASN A 35 -17.24 -5.58 3.70
N THR A 36 -16.35 -6.37 3.11
CA THR A 36 -15.48 -5.92 2.00
C THR A 36 -16.29 -5.84 0.72
N ILE A 37 -16.08 -4.74 -0.03
CA ILE A 37 -16.76 -4.47 -1.30
C ILE A 37 -15.73 -4.52 -2.43
N ILE A 38 -15.93 -5.43 -3.36
CA ILE A 38 -15.13 -5.59 -4.57
C ILE A 38 -16.00 -5.13 -5.73
N GLN A 39 -15.56 -4.09 -6.44
CA GLN A 39 -16.29 -3.57 -7.59
C GLN A 39 -16.02 -4.42 -8.85
N SER A 40 -16.33 -3.92 -10.03
CA SER A 40 -16.23 -4.71 -11.26
C SER A 40 -14.79 -4.94 -11.75
N HIS A 41 -14.57 -6.05 -12.49
CA HIS A 41 -13.32 -6.32 -13.22
C HIS A 41 -12.07 -6.36 -12.31
N VAL A 42 -12.22 -6.84 -11.08
CA VAL A 42 -11.10 -7.03 -10.15
C VAL A 42 -10.58 -8.45 -10.28
N ASN A 43 -9.25 -8.60 -10.38
CA ASN A 43 -8.58 -9.90 -10.33
C ASN A 43 -7.86 -10.08 -9.00
N ILE A 44 -8.12 -11.19 -8.30
CA ILE A 44 -7.42 -11.58 -7.07
C ILE A 44 -7.00 -13.03 -7.20
N SER A 45 -5.69 -13.27 -7.23
CA SER A 45 -5.11 -14.60 -7.44
C SER A 45 -4.09 -14.97 -6.36
N GLY A 46 -3.59 -16.21 -6.35
CA GLY A 46 -2.57 -16.69 -5.43
C GLY A 46 -3.02 -16.74 -3.95
N ASN A 47 -2.07 -16.70 -3.01
CA ASN A 47 -2.33 -16.78 -1.58
C ASN A 47 -2.55 -15.36 -1.01
N VAL A 48 -3.79 -14.95 -0.88
CA VAL A 48 -4.16 -13.59 -0.45
C VAL A 48 -5.09 -13.63 0.74
N LYS A 49 -4.75 -12.86 1.77
CA LYS A 49 -5.66 -12.57 2.88
C LYS A 49 -5.98 -11.09 2.91
N ILE A 50 -7.26 -10.76 2.75
CA ILE A 50 -7.80 -9.39 2.80
C ILE A 50 -8.67 -9.29 4.05
N GLY A 51 -8.40 -8.29 4.89
CA GLY A 51 -9.17 -7.99 6.09
C GLY A 51 -10.59 -7.49 5.79
N LYS A 52 -11.25 -6.95 6.80
CA LYS A 52 -12.66 -6.51 6.73
C LYS A 52 -12.79 -5.06 6.26
N GLY A 53 -13.97 -4.74 5.72
CA GLY A 53 -14.37 -3.36 5.42
C GLY A 53 -13.56 -2.69 4.31
N ASN A 54 -12.81 -3.45 3.53
CA ASN A 54 -12.03 -2.93 2.41
C ASN A 54 -12.95 -2.53 1.24
N LYS A 55 -12.55 -1.53 0.47
CA LYS A 55 -13.22 -1.15 -0.78
C LYS A 55 -12.22 -1.21 -1.93
N ILE A 56 -12.45 -2.15 -2.84
CA ILE A 56 -11.60 -2.42 -4.00
C ILE A 56 -12.34 -1.97 -5.25
N TYR A 57 -11.74 -1.03 -5.96
CA TYR A 57 -12.34 -0.35 -7.11
C TYR A 57 -12.07 -1.10 -8.44
N PRO A 58 -12.70 -0.70 -9.53
CA PRO A 58 -12.60 -1.44 -10.77
C PRO A 58 -11.17 -1.54 -11.32
N PHE A 59 -10.90 -2.65 -12.02
CA PHE A 59 -9.64 -2.93 -12.71
C PHE A 59 -8.40 -3.03 -11.80
N VAL A 60 -8.60 -3.32 -10.52
CA VAL A 60 -7.50 -3.63 -9.59
C VAL A 60 -7.01 -5.05 -9.84
N SER A 61 -5.68 -5.25 -9.86
CA SER A 61 -5.03 -6.55 -9.91
C SER A 61 -4.25 -6.82 -8.63
N ILE A 62 -4.58 -7.91 -7.95
CA ILE A 62 -3.99 -8.29 -6.67
C ILE A 62 -3.32 -9.65 -6.78
N ASN A 63 -2.04 -9.68 -6.40
CA ASN A 63 -1.21 -10.86 -6.23
C ASN A 63 -0.77 -11.58 -7.52
N ASP A 64 -0.71 -10.88 -8.64
CA ASP A 64 -0.03 -11.41 -9.83
C ASP A 64 1.48 -11.19 -9.68
N PRO A 65 2.32 -12.25 -9.64
CA PRO A 65 3.76 -12.10 -9.49
C PRO A 65 4.40 -11.37 -10.67
N GLN A 66 5.33 -10.45 -10.41
CA GLN A 66 6.12 -9.76 -11.43
C GLN A 66 7.57 -10.23 -11.52
N ASP A 67 8.00 -11.11 -10.63
CA ASP A 67 9.36 -11.64 -10.64
C ASP A 67 9.56 -12.55 -11.87
N LEU A 68 10.58 -12.24 -12.68
CA LEU A 68 10.96 -13.06 -13.83
C LEU A 68 11.39 -14.49 -13.45
N LYS A 69 11.78 -14.69 -12.21
CA LYS A 69 12.21 -16.01 -11.70
C LYS A 69 11.10 -16.78 -11.01
N TYR A 70 9.88 -16.22 -10.95
CA TYR A 70 8.75 -16.91 -10.33
C TYR A 70 8.45 -18.22 -11.04
N ALA A 71 8.49 -19.32 -10.30
CA ALA A 71 8.28 -20.68 -10.79
C ALA A 71 7.06 -21.38 -10.15
N GLY A 72 6.16 -20.61 -9.51
CA GLY A 72 4.97 -21.16 -8.85
C GLY A 72 5.14 -21.36 -7.33
N GLU A 73 6.20 -20.84 -6.73
CA GLU A 73 6.44 -20.95 -5.29
C GLU A 73 5.35 -20.23 -4.46
N PRO A 74 5.02 -20.77 -3.27
CA PRO A 74 3.95 -20.25 -2.45
C PRO A 74 4.40 -18.98 -1.70
N THR A 75 4.10 -17.84 -2.27
CA THR A 75 4.29 -16.52 -1.64
C THR A 75 2.95 -15.91 -1.24
N ASN A 76 2.96 -14.94 -0.34
CA ASN A 76 1.76 -14.44 0.30
C ASN A 76 1.59 -12.94 0.13
N LEU A 77 0.34 -12.51 0.17
CA LEU A 77 -0.04 -11.12 0.30
C LEU A 77 -1.06 -10.99 1.45
N ILE A 78 -0.80 -10.06 2.36
CA ILE A 78 -1.67 -9.75 3.49
C ILE A 78 -2.09 -8.30 3.40
N ILE A 79 -3.39 -8.04 3.35
CA ILE A 79 -3.99 -6.70 3.37
C ILE A 79 -4.87 -6.59 4.61
N GLY A 80 -4.64 -5.57 5.41
CA GLY A 80 -5.40 -5.28 6.63
C GLY A 80 -6.83 -4.78 6.37
N ASP A 81 -7.35 -4.03 7.32
CA ASP A 81 -8.74 -3.61 7.38
C ASP A 81 -8.99 -2.21 6.82
N ASN A 82 -10.20 -1.96 6.30
CA ASN A 82 -10.72 -0.63 5.96
C ASN A 82 -9.89 0.17 4.95
N ASN A 83 -9.19 -0.50 4.06
CA ASN A 83 -8.41 0.14 3.01
C ASN A 83 -9.30 0.53 1.82
N LYS A 84 -8.88 1.56 1.10
CA LYS A 84 -9.46 1.99 -0.18
C LYS A 84 -8.42 1.79 -1.27
N ILE A 85 -8.66 0.82 -2.16
CA ILE A 85 -7.76 0.45 -3.25
C ILE A 85 -8.43 0.90 -4.55
N ARG A 86 -7.98 2.04 -5.09
CA ARG A 86 -8.60 2.72 -6.23
C ARG A 86 -8.29 2.01 -7.55
N GLU A 87 -8.89 2.51 -8.60
CA GLU A 87 -8.87 1.92 -9.94
C GLU A 87 -7.43 1.73 -10.45
N TYR A 88 -7.20 0.62 -11.14
CA TYR A 88 -5.92 0.26 -11.77
C TYR A 88 -4.74 0.11 -10.80
N VAL A 89 -4.98 0.03 -9.51
CA VAL A 89 -3.92 -0.30 -8.54
C VAL A 89 -3.47 -1.75 -8.75
N THR A 90 -2.16 -1.96 -8.66
CA THR A 90 -1.58 -3.31 -8.70
C THR A 90 -0.79 -3.58 -7.43
N ILE A 91 -0.94 -4.80 -6.88
CA ILE A 91 -0.27 -5.23 -5.64
C ILE A 91 0.31 -6.62 -5.87
N ASN A 92 1.62 -6.77 -5.71
CA ASN A 92 2.30 -8.04 -5.90
C ASN A 92 2.51 -8.80 -4.58
N PRO A 93 2.61 -10.13 -4.64
CA PRO A 93 2.97 -10.96 -3.48
C PRO A 93 4.44 -10.77 -3.09
N GLY A 94 4.86 -11.40 -2.01
CA GLY A 94 6.27 -11.52 -1.68
C GLY A 94 7.02 -12.45 -2.63
N THR A 95 8.34 -12.52 -2.47
CA THR A 95 9.22 -13.46 -3.17
C THR A 95 9.94 -14.36 -2.17
N VAL A 96 10.38 -15.54 -2.60
CA VAL A 96 11.11 -16.48 -1.70
C VAL A 96 12.36 -15.81 -1.12
N GLY A 97 13.10 -15.08 -1.96
CA GLY A 97 14.31 -14.37 -1.55
C GLY A 97 14.05 -13.15 -0.67
N GLY A 98 12.83 -12.61 -0.67
CA GLY A 98 12.42 -11.40 0.07
C GLY A 98 11.70 -11.64 1.38
N GLY A 99 11.55 -12.89 1.79
CA GLY A 99 10.83 -13.25 3.02
C GLY A 99 9.41 -13.76 2.79
N GLY A 100 9.01 -13.94 1.54
CA GLY A 100 7.80 -14.65 1.12
C GLY A 100 6.49 -13.91 1.28
N LYS A 101 6.50 -12.63 1.64
CA LYS A 101 5.25 -11.89 1.86
C LYS A 101 5.34 -10.39 1.61
N THR A 102 4.29 -9.84 1.02
CA THR A 102 3.98 -8.41 1.02
C THR A 102 2.90 -8.14 2.08
N VAL A 103 3.03 -7.07 2.84
CA VAL A 103 2.11 -6.74 3.95
C VAL A 103 1.64 -5.31 3.84
N ILE A 104 0.33 -5.11 3.96
CA ILE A 104 -0.33 -3.81 3.98
C ILE A 104 -1.16 -3.71 5.27
N GLY A 105 -0.99 -2.64 6.01
CA GLY A 105 -1.75 -2.33 7.22
C GLY A 105 -3.18 -1.87 6.96
N ASP A 106 -3.72 -1.12 7.91
CA ASP A 106 -5.13 -0.73 7.94
C ASP A 106 -5.35 0.71 7.46
N LYS A 107 -6.57 1.01 7.01
CA LYS A 107 -7.06 2.38 6.72
C LYS A 107 -6.20 3.15 5.72
N CYS A 108 -5.55 2.46 4.81
CA CYS A 108 -4.75 3.06 3.76
C CYS A 108 -5.61 3.50 2.57
N LEU A 109 -5.10 4.49 1.84
CA LEU A 109 -5.65 4.94 0.57
C LEU A 109 -4.59 4.78 -0.53
N PHE A 110 -4.82 3.84 -1.43
CA PHE A 110 -4.04 3.67 -2.66
C PHE A 110 -4.82 4.31 -3.79
N MET A 111 -4.32 5.44 -4.30
CA MET A 111 -5.02 6.18 -5.35
C MET A 111 -4.74 5.56 -6.74
N ILE A 112 -5.42 6.10 -7.74
CA ILE A 112 -5.45 5.55 -9.11
C ILE A 112 -4.04 5.23 -9.62
N SER A 113 -3.90 4.01 -10.19
CA SER A 113 -2.66 3.54 -10.84
C SER A 113 -1.41 3.54 -9.94
N SER A 114 -1.56 3.51 -8.63
CA SER A 114 -0.42 3.24 -7.75
C SER A 114 -0.04 1.76 -7.79
N HIS A 115 1.24 1.46 -7.49
CA HIS A 115 1.76 0.10 -7.53
C HIS A 115 2.52 -0.24 -6.25
N ILE A 116 2.22 -1.39 -5.68
CA ILE A 116 2.95 -1.97 -4.55
C ILE A 116 3.68 -3.22 -5.04
N ALA A 117 5.00 -3.12 -5.17
CA ALA A 117 5.82 -4.24 -5.61
C ALA A 117 5.96 -5.30 -4.51
N HIS A 118 6.65 -6.39 -4.86
CA HIS A 118 6.88 -7.53 -4.00
C HIS A 118 7.64 -7.18 -2.71
N ASP A 119 7.37 -7.91 -1.66
CA ASP A 119 8.05 -7.81 -0.35
C ASP A 119 7.95 -6.44 0.34
N CYS A 120 7.09 -5.54 -0.13
CA CYS A 120 6.83 -4.27 0.52
C CYS A 120 6.15 -4.47 1.88
N GLN A 121 6.49 -3.61 2.82
CA GLN A 121 5.82 -3.49 4.11
C GLN A 121 5.22 -2.10 4.23
N VAL A 122 3.90 -2.01 4.19
CA VAL A 122 3.16 -0.75 4.28
C VAL A 122 2.38 -0.73 5.59
N GLY A 123 2.64 0.26 6.41
CA GLY A 123 1.96 0.49 7.68
C GLY A 123 0.51 0.92 7.52
N SER A 124 -0.08 1.44 8.60
CA SER A 124 -1.47 1.87 8.64
C SER A 124 -1.63 3.38 8.38
N ASN A 125 -2.82 3.78 7.90
CA ASN A 125 -3.17 5.16 7.56
C ASN A 125 -2.24 5.79 6.50
N VAL A 126 -1.66 4.99 5.63
CA VAL A 126 -0.78 5.45 4.56
C VAL A 126 -1.61 5.94 3.38
N ILE A 127 -1.20 7.06 2.79
CA ILE A 127 -1.78 7.59 1.55
C ILE A 127 -0.73 7.54 0.46
N ILE A 128 -1.02 6.77 -0.58
CA ILE A 128 -0.21 6.71 -1.80
C ILE A 128 -1.02 7.35 -2.92
N ALA A 129 -0.57 8.51 -3.40
CA ALA A 129 -1.31 9.27 -4.40
C ALA A 129 -1.20 8.62 -5.81
N ASN A 130 -1.83 9.25 -6.80
CA ASN A 130 -1.94 8.72 -8.16
C ASN A 130 -0.57 8.47 -8.79
N ASN A 131 -0.45 7.34 -9.52
CA ASN A 131 0.73 6.98 -10.32
C ASN A 131 2.03 6.83 -9.51
N VAL A 132 1.95 6.45 -8.25
CA VAL A 132 3.12 6.23 -7.40
C VAL A 132 3.46 4.74 -7.37
N PRO A 133 4.58 4.30 -7.96
CA PRO A 133 5.11 2.97 -7.76
C PRO A 133 6.00 2.92 -6.52
N LEU A 134 5.80 1.87 -5.72
CA LEU A 134 6.75 1.42 -4.71
C LEU A 134 7.61 0.31 -5.31
N GLY A 135 8.93 0.46 -5.26
CA GLY A 135 9.86 -0.61 -5.59
C GLY A 135 9.86 -1.73 -4.56
N GLY A 136 10.33 -2.91 -4.95
CA GLY A 136 10.36 -4.07 -4.06
C GLY A 136 11.07 -3.82 -2.74
N HIS A 137 10.65 -4.50 -1.68
CA HIS A 137 11.21 -4.38 -0.32
C HIS A 137 11.10 -2.98 0.31
N ALA A 138 10.34 -2.06 -0.26
CA ALA A 138 10.12 -0.75 0.35
C ALA A 138 9.38 -0.89 1.69
N ILE A 139 9.80 -0.12 2.69
CA ILE A 139 9.17 -0.05 4.01
C ILE A 139 8.55 1.33 4.17
N ILE A 140 7.22 1.38 4.23
CA ILE A 140 6.46 2.61 4.42
C ILE A 140 5.81 2.54 5.79
N GLU A 141 6.25 3.38 6.71
CA GLU A 141 5.71 3.37 8.06
C GLU A 141 4.33 4.05 8.16
N ASP A 142 3.73 4.02 9.37
CA ASP A 142 2.39 4.53 9.60
C ASP A 142 2.25 6.04 9.26
N ASN A 143 1.08 6.42 8.78
CA ASN A 143 0.68 7.80 8.50
C ASN A 143 1.56 8.54 7.48
N VAL A 144 2.29 7.82 6.65
CA VAL A 144 3.07 8.39 5.54
C VAL A 144 2.14 8.85 4.43
N VAL A 145 2.48 9.98 3.82
CA VAL A 145 1.80 10.50 2.63
C VAL A 145 2.81 10.62 1.51
N ILE A 146 2.53 9.99 0.35
CA ILE A 146 3.37 10.06 -0.84
C ILE A 146 2.60 10.81 -1.93
N GLY A 147 3.14 11.96 -2.35
CA GLY A 147 2.56 12.82 -3.37
C GLY A 147 2.56 12.19 -4.77
N GLY A 148 1.60 12.58 -5.60
CA GLY A 148 1.38 12.00 -6.92
C GLY A 148 2.58 12.07 -7.86
N ASN A 149 2.67 11.09 -8.75
CA ASN A 149 3.76 10.92 -9.72
C ASN A 149 5.17 10.85 -9.09
N SER A 150 5.26 10.55 -7.80
CA SER A 150 6.53 10.20 -7.16
C SER A 150 6.83 8.72 -7.39
N ALA A 151 8.10 8.32 -7.23
CA ALA A 151 8.49 6.92 -7.30
C ALA A 151 9.42 6.59 -6.12
N VAL A 152 9.24 5.42 -5.52
CA VAL A 152 10.05 4.97 -4.39
C VAL A 152 10.96 3.83 -4.85
N GLN A 153 12.27 4.01 -4.69
CA GLN A 153 13.26 3.00 -5.03
C GLN A 153 13.13 1.77 -4.12
N GLN A 154 13.49 0.62 -4.66
CA GLN A 154 13.54 -0.62 -3.87
C GLN A 154 14.44 -0.49 -2.64
N PHE A 155 14.09 -1.21 -1.57
CA PHE A 155 14.78 -1.22 -0.27
C PHE A 155 14.75 0.11 0.50
N THR A 156 14.05 1.12 0.02
CA THR A 156 13.94 2.41 0.70
C THR A 156 12.98 2.33 1.88
N ARG A 157 13.33 3.00 2.98
CA ARG A 157 12.46 3.17 4.15
C ARG A 157 11.96 4.60 4.27
N ILE A 158 10.65 4.77 4.39
CA ILE A 158 10.02 6.07 4.66
C ILE A 158 9.44 6.02 6.08
N GLY A 159 10.00 6.82 6.97
CA GLY A 159 9.66 6.86 8.38
C GLY A 159 8.27 7.43 8.64
N LYS A 160 7.70 7.09 9.80
CA LYS A 160 6.32 7.44 10.16
C LYS A 160 6.02 8.92 10.01
N MET A 161 4.79 9.23 9.55
CA MET A 161 4.30 10.60 9.35
C MET A 161 5.18 11.46 8.42
N ALA A 162 6.09 10.87 7.67
CA ALA A 162 6.81 11.60 6.65
C ALA A 162 5.88 12.00 5.49
N MET A 163 6.21 13.09 4.83
CA MET A 163 5.55 13.58 3.62
C MET A 163 6.55 13.59 2.47
N ILE A 164 6.20 12.89 1.40
CA ILE A 164 6.91 12.96 0.13
C ILE A 164 6.13 13.91 -0.78
N GLY A 165 6.77 14.98 -1.23
CA GLY A 165 6.18 15.90 -2.20
C GLY A 165 5.90 15.20 -3.54
N GLY A 166 4.96 15.74 -4.31
CA GLY A 166 4.69 15.20 -5.66
C GLY A 166 5.91 15.30 -6.59
N MET A 167 5.97 14.43 -7.60
CA MET A 167 7.06 14.40 -8.60
C MET A 167 8.45 14.12 -7.99
N THR A 168 8.50 13.41 -6.85
CA THR A 168 9.75 13.11 -6.14
C THR A 168 10.25 11.70 -6.45
N GLY A 169 11.52 11.58 -6.86
CA GLY A 169 12.20 10.29 -6.90
C GLY A 169 12.84 9.98 -5.54
N VAL A 170 12.24 9.07 -4.77
CA VAL A 170 12.76 8.69 -3.45
C VAL A 170 13.82 7.62 -3.62
N LEU A 171 15.10 8.02 -3.58
CA LEU A 171 16.26 7.16 -3.74
C LEU A 171 16.95 6.77 -2.43
N HIS A 172 16.65 7.50 -1.35
CA HIS A 172 17.25 7.33 -0.03
C HIS A 172 16.17 7.30 1.03
N ASP A 173 16.49 6.72 2.16
CA ASP A 173 15.61 6.67 3.32
C ASP A 173 15.15 8.07 3.74
N VAL A 174 13.93 8.15 4.23
CA VAL A 174 13.34 9.39 4.72
C VAL A 174 13.07 9.24 6.21
N ILE A 175 13.59 10.16 6.99
CA ILE A 175 13.43 10.16 8.45
C ILE A 175 11.94 10.27 8.85
N PRO A 176 11.55 9.76 10.03
CA PRO A 176 10.23 10.01 10.57
C PRO A 176 9.92 11.51 10.66
N TYR A 177 8.66 11.87 10.38
CA TYR A 177 8.16 13.25 10.38
C TYR A 177 8.80 14.18 9.35
N GLY A 178 9.67 13.69 8.48
CA GLY A 178 10.37 14.50 7.47
C GLY A 178 9.46 14.93 6.33
N LEU A 179 9.78 16.07 5.74
CA LEU A 179 9.30 16.50 4.43
C LEU A 179 10.43 16.32 3.41
N SER A 180 10.22 15.48 2.43
CA SER A 180 11.21 15.20 1.38
C SER A 180 10.63 15.49 0.00
N THR A 181 11.40 16.19 -0.84
CA THR A 181 10.98 16.59 -2.19
C THR A 181 12.15 16.57 -3.17
N GLY A 182 11.84 16.64 -4.46
CA GLY A 182 12.84 16.82 -5.53
C GLY A 182 13.22 15.54 -6.26
N ASN A 183 13.91 15.68 -7.36
CA ASN A 183 14.24 14.58 -8.30
C ASN A 183 14.99 13.41 -7.65
N ARG A 184 15.76 13.68 -6.61
CA ARG A 184 16.53 12.68 -5.84
C ARG A 184 16.34 12.89 -4.35
N ASN A 185 15.14 13.03 -3.94
CA ASN A 185 14.63 13.31 -2.60
C ASN A 185 15.65 13.98 -1.65
N SER A 186 15.46 15.25 -1.39
CA SER A 186 16.19 15.99 -0.36
C SER A 186 15.25 16.32 0.82
N LEU A 187 15.79 16.22 2.02
CA LEU A 187 15.05 16.60 3.23
C LEU A 187 14.88 18.13 3.26
N GLN A 188 13.63 18.59 3.33
CA GLN A 188 13.28 20.01 3.39
C GLN A 188 12.99 20.47 4.85
N GLY A 189 13.10 19.56 5.80
CA GLY A 189 12.76 19.78 7.19
C GLY A 189 11.66 18.85 7.67
N LEU A 190 10.87 19.26 8.65
CA LEU A 190 9.75 18.50 9.18
C LEU A 190 8.47 18.69 8.37
N ASN A 191 7.64 17.69 8.35
CA ASN A 191 6.25 17.74 7.88
C ASN A 191 5.36 18.54 8.87
N LEU A 192 5.60 19.83 9.00
CA LEU A 192 4.92 20.70 9.98
C LEU A 192 3.40 20.69 9.82
N ILE A 193 2.91 20.61 8.59
CA ILE A 193 1.47 20.57 8.31
C ILE A 193 0.88 19.25 8.84
N GLY A 194 1.52 18.13 8.59
CA GLY A 194 1.08 16.83 9.09
C GLY A 194 1.10 16.75 10.60
N LEU A 195 2.15 17.24 11.24
CA LEU A 195 2.27 17.27 12.71
C LEU A 195 1.17 18.11 13.35
N ARG A 196 0.89 19.31 12.81
CA ARG A 196 -0.20 20.17 13.33
C ARG A 196 -1.58 19.55 13.13
N ARG A 197 -1.85 18.92 12.00
CA ARG A 197 -3.10 18.17 11.75
C ARG A 197 -3.28 17.01 12.72
N ALA A 198 -2.19 16.36 13.10
CA ALA A 198 -2.16 15.28 14.10
C ALA A 198 -2.18 15.83 15.55
N LYS A 199 -2.32 17.15 15.74
CA LYS A 199 -2.42 17.84 17.04
C LYS A 199 -1.18 17.70 17.94
N PHE A 200 0.00 17.61 17.34
CA PHE A 200 1.25 17.71 18.10
C PHE A 200 1.36 19.09 18.75
N GLU A 201 1.80 19.15 20.01
CA GLU A 201 2.02 20.40 20.70
C GLU A 201 3.26 21.13 20.12
N ASN A 202 3.23 22.47 20.17
CA ASN A 202 4.34 23.27 19.64
C ASN A 202 5.70 22.94 20.29
N LYS A 203 5.70 22.57 21.58
CA LYS A 203 6.93 22.15 22.29
C LYS A 203 7.55 20.88 21.67
N ASP A 204 6.70 19.91 21.28
CA ASP A 204 7.15 18.65 20.67
C ASP A 204 7.69 18.89 19.25
N ILE A 205 6.99 19.74 18.48
CA ILE A 205 7.45 20.15 17.14
C ILE A 205 8.78 20.90 17.22
N LEU A 206 8.95 21.76 18.22
CA LEU A 206 10.21 22.46 18.45
C LEU A 206 11.32 21.48 18.83
N GLY A 207 11.04 20.52 19.72
CA GLY A 207 12.00 19.46 20.09
C GLY A 207 12.47 18.64 18.89
N LEU A 208 11.54 18.23 18.01
CA LEU A 208 11.87 17.55 16.75
C LEU A 208 12.72 18.43 15.82
N SER A 209 12.39 19.74 15.72
CA SER A 209 13.14 20.67 14.88
C SER A 209 14.58 20.88 15.37
N LEU A 210 14.76 20.98 16.69
CA LEU A 210 16.10 21.08 17.28
C LEU A 210 16.92 19.81 17.06
N SER A 211 16.29 18.65 17.12
CA SER A 211 16.94 17.36 16.81
C SER A 211 17.52 17.34 15.39
N LEU A 212 16.87 17.95 14.40
CA LEU A 212 17.38 18.01 13.04
C LEU A 212 18.60 18.90 12.86
N ILE A 213 18.81 19.88 13.73
CA ILE A 213 19.97 20.80 13.65
C ILE A 213 21.25 20.07 14.07
N HIS A 214 21.13 18.99 14.81
CA HIS A 214 22.24 18.20 15.36
C HIS A 214 22.58 16.95 14.56
N ILE A 215 21.90 16.72 13.41
CA ILE A 215 22.18 15.66 12.45
C ILE A 215 23.01 16.22 11.30
#